data_1c8f4a0361c4d4127426cb1a6dffb956
#
_entry.id   1c8f4a0361c4d4127426cb1a6dffb956
#
_cell.length_a   1.000
_cell.length_b   1.000
_cell.length_c   1.000
_cell.angle_alpha   90.00
_cell.angle_beta   90.00
_cell.angle_gamma   90.00
#
_symmetry.space_group_name_H-M   'P 1'
#
loop_
_entity.id
_entity.type
_entity.pdbx_description
1 polymer ?
#
loop_
_entity_poly.entity_id
_entity_poly.type
_entity_poly.pdbx_seq_one_letter_code
_entity_poly.pdbx_strand_id
1 'polypeptide(L)'
;MRRSSTSSTYTSRSVPAVALLAATVLLAGLAGCSKAGTAGSSSDGDGGKGGSAAVDVGLVYSRSGPLAAYGKQYLEGFNAGLAYATHGTGKAAGHEIHVTEQDDAGDPAKAVAAAKTLIGKGTKIIAGTTDSGVALQLAPLAAQNRVLYVSGPAATDGLTGVNAYTFRSGRQSYQDILTAGSLLGDSKGRKVVVLTQNSAFGQANVAAVKTVLGDGQGAKVDSVLAPPSAGDLTPFAQQVKSKKPDLVFVAWAGASAPALWTALDQQGVVGSTKVVTGLAGTASYPLFGAAGAKVSFLAHYFPGAGNNPVEKAMLDGIAKAGGTPDLFSPDGFTAAQMIVHAVESGSATDPTAMAKALEGWSFQGPKGDEQIRAVDHALLQPMFTAKLTGTGAAPKPELISRLPKDAVTPPSKQMAG
;
A
#
# COMPACT_ATOMS: atom_id res chain seq x y z
N MET A 1 15.51 57.05 -24.22
CA MET A 1 14.59 57.54 -25.30
C MET A 1 13.67 56.38 -25.72
N ARG A 2 12.36 56.69 -25.73
CA ARG A 2 11.19 55.98 -26.28
C ARG A 2 10.77 54.67 -25.63
N ARG A 3 9.75 54.82 -24.78
CA ARG A 3 8.70 53.83 -24.38
C ARG A 3 7.82 53.56 -25.62
N SER A 4 7.40 52.30 -25.79
CA SER A 4 6.18 51.98 -26.54
C SER A 4 5.32 51.03 -25.71
N SER A 5 4.20 51.57 -25.27
CA SER A 5 3.06 50.89 -24.65
C SER A 5 2.17 50.32 -25.74
N THR A 6 1.77 49.08 -25.66
CA THR A 6 0.64 48.51 -26.41
C THR A 6 -0.44 48.01 -25.47
N SER A 7 -1.53 48.75 -25.47
CA SER A 7 -2.81 48.46 -24.85
C SER A 7 -3.52 47.34 -25.63
N SER A 8 -4.01 46.28 -24.99
CA SER A 8 -4.93 45.31 -25.56
C SER A 8 -6.32 45.49 -24.95
N THR A 9 -7.25 45.77 -25.85
CA THR A 9 -8.65 46.02 -25.58
C THR A 9 -9.43 44.75 -25.29
N TYR A 10 -10.19 44.75 -24.21
CA TYR A 10 -11.23 43.77 -23.85
C TYR A 10 -12.48 44.04 -24.73
N THR A 11 -12.92 43.02 -25.45
CA THR A 11 -14.25 42.98 -26.06
C THR A 11 -15.15 42.02 -25.29
N SER A 12 -16.13 42.60 -24.64
CA SER A 12 -17.28 41.88 -24.02
C SER A 12 -18.22 41.38 -25.12
N ARG A 13 -18.59 40.08 -25.03
CA ARG A 13 -19.72 39.55 -25.80
C ARG A 13 -20.82 39.13 -24.85
N SER A 14 -21.96 39.76 -25.06
CA SER A 14 -23.25 39.64 -24.45
C SER A 14 -23.91 38.26 -24.65
N VAL A 15 -24.58 37.77 -23.59
CA VAL A 15 -25.45 36.60 -23.54
C VAL A 15 -26.88 36.99 -23.92
N PRO A 16 -27.61 36.25 -24.74
CA PRO A 16 -29.06 36.40 -24.81
C PRO A 16 -29.75 35.44 -23.87
N ALA A 17 -30.65 36.00 -23.08
CA ALA A 17 -31.65 35.33 -22.28
C ALA A 17 -32.75 34.78 -23.22
N VAL A 18 -33.19 33.53 -22.99
CA VAL A 18 -34.45 32.99 -23.55
C VAL A 18 -35.35 32.50 -22.44
N ALA A 19 -36.59 32.92 -22.60
CA ALA A 19 -37.67 32.95 -21.61
C ALA A 19 -38.31 31.59 -21.32
N LEU A 20 -38.96 31.58 -20.15
CA LEU A 20 -39.96 30.61 -19.62
C LEU A 20 -41.11 30.34 -20.60
N LEU A 21 -41.54 29.10 -20.61
CA LEU A 21 -42.98 28.77 -20.90
C LEU A 21 -43.42 27.68 -19.90
N ALA A 22 -44.33 28.09 -19.04
CA ALA A 22 -45.12 27.25 -18.16
C ALA A 22 -46.30 26.67 -18.94
N ALA A 23 -46.55 25.39 -18.75
CA ALA A 23 -47.83 24.78 -19.12
C ALA A 23 -48.36 23.91 -17.98
N THR A 24 -49.35 24.43 -17.31
CA THR A 24 -50.22 23.76 -16.38
C THR A 24 -51.30 23.00 -17.15
N VAL A 25 -51.56 21.72 -16.83
CA VAL A 25 -52.83 21.03 -17.15
C VAL A 25 -53.31 20.24 -15.94
N LEU A 26 -54.59 20.44 -15.68
CA LEU A 26 -55.40 20.06 -14.54
C LEU A 26 -55.74 18.57 -14.43
N LEU A 27 -56.12 18.26 -13.18
CA LEU A 27 -56.84 17.13 -12.62
C LEU A 27 -58.01 16.56 -13.46
N ALA A 28 -58.18 15.24 -13.37
CA ALA A 28 -59.49 14.62 -13.19
C ALA A 28 -59.31 13.27 -12.45
N GLY A 29 -59.95 13.16 -11.31
CA GLY A 29 -60.06 11.94 -10.53
C GLY A 29 -61.27 11.10 -10.99
N LEU A 30 -61.23 9.84 -10.59
CA LEU A 30 -62.46 9.04 -10.40
C LEU A 30 -62.17 7.93 -9.37
N ALA A 31 -62.96 7.99 -8.31
CA ALA A 31 -63.06 6.97 -7.28
C ALA A 31 -63.92 5.81 -7.80
N GLY A 32 -63.53 4.59 -7.41
CA GLY A 32 -64.32 3.38 -7.62
C GLY A 32 -64.10 2.41 -6.47
N CYS A 33 -65.05 2.39 -5.54
CA CYS A 33 -65.15 1.41 -4.45
C CYS A 33 -65.83 0.13 -4.90
N SER A 34 -65.50 -0.94 -4.19
CA SER A 34 -66.24 -2.16 -3.85
C SER A 34 -66.03 -3.38 -4.75
N LYS A 35 -65.53 -4.52 -4.20
CA LYS A 35 -66.37 -5.48 -3.46
C LYS A 35 -65.50 -6.59 -2.86
N ALA A 36 -65.83 -6.97 -1.65
CA ALA A 36 -65.30 -8.15 -0.98
C ALA A 36 -65.74 -9.43 -1.69
N GLY A 37 -64.83 -10.41 -1.75
CA GLY A 37 -65.08 -11.77 -2.16
C GLY A 37 -64.06 -12.68 -1.53
N THR A 38 -64.49 -13.46 -0.55
CA THR A 38 -63.77 -14.48 0.21
C THR A 38 -63.47 -15.72 -0.64
N ALA A 39 -62.37 -16.40 -0.27
CA ALA A 39 -62.03 -17.80 -0.37
C ALA A 39 -61.15 -18.26 -1.53
N GLY A 40 -60.04 -18.88 -1.14
CA GLY A 40 -59.21 -19.70 -2.00
C GLY A 40 -57.74 -19.68 -1.58
N SER A 41 -57.41 -20.42 -0.53
CA SER A 41 -56.03 -20.74 -0.17
C SER A 41 -55.38 -21.58 -1.28
N SER A 42 -54.36 -21.04 -1.88
CA SER A 42 -53.28 -21.86 -2.46
C SER A 42 -51.99 -21.17 -2.11
N SER A 43 -51.31 -21.75 -1.17
CA SER A 43 -49.93 -21.46 -0.81
C SER A 43 -49.01 -21.95 -1.91
N ASP A 44 -48.73 -21.14 -2.89
CA ASP A 44 -47.50 -21.29 -3.65
C ASP A 44 -46.45 -20.39 -2.99
N GLY A 45 -45.60 -21.05 -2.21
CA GLY A 45 -44.40 -20.46 -1.67
C GLY A 45 -43.45 -20.16 -2.83
N ASP A 46 -43.52 -18.93 -3.35
CA ASP A 46 -42.40 -18.34 -4.08
C ASP A 46 -41.29 -18.08 -3.06
N GLY A 47 -40.48 -19.11 -2.91
CA GLY A 47 -39.20 -19.04 -2.21
C GLY A 47 -38.28 -18.08 -2.96
N GLY A 48 -38.53 -16.79 -2.81
CA GLY A 48 -37.59 -15.77 -3.17
C GLY A 48 -36.27 -16.16 -2.51
N LYS A 49 -35.33 -16.68 -3.27
CA LYS A 49 -33.93 -16.81 -2.90
C LYS A 49 -33.49 -15.39 -2.53
N GLY A 50 -33.61 -15.04 -1.27
CA GLY A 50 -32.98 -13.86 -0.70
C GLY A 50 -31.48 -14.03 -0.88
N GLY A 51 -30.98 -13.56 -2.00
CA GLY A 51 -29.53 -13.47 -2.21
C GLY A 51 -28.98 -12.65 -1.07
N SER A 52 -28.04 -13.22 -0.33
CA SER A 52 -27.28 -12.51 0.69
C SER A 52 -26.72 -11.22 0.06
N ALA A 53 -26.94 -10.05 0.67
CA ALA A 53 -26.42 -8.79 0.15
C ALA A 53 -24.91 -8.88 -0.05
N ALA A 54 -24.39 -8.36 -1.14
CA ALA A 54 -22.96 -8.39 -1.44
C ALA A 54 -22.15 -7.57 -0.43
N VAL A 55 -20.90 -7.94 -0.26
CA VAL A 55 -19.88 -7.16 0.50
C VAL A 55 -19.12 -6.29 -0.48
N ASP A 56 -19.29 -4.97 -0.36
CA ASP A 56 -18.57 -4.01 -1.19
C ASP A 56 -17.22 -3.67 -0.58
N VAL A 57 -16.16 -3.87 -1.37
CA VAL A 57 -14.76 -3.53 -1.05
C VAL A 57 -14.31 -2.41 -1.98
N GLY A 58 -13.90 -1.28 -1.40
CA GLY A 58 -13.28 -0.18 -2.14
C GLY A 58 -11.76 -0.37 -2.17
N LEU A 59 -11.19 -0.60 -3.35
CA LEU A 59 -9.76 -0.71 -3.55
C LEU A 59 -9.20 0.63 -4.04
N VAL A 60 -8.58 1.39 -3.12
CA VAL A 60 -7.98 2.70 -3.41
C VAL A 60 -6.46 2.50 -3.49
N TYR A 61 -5.89 2.60 -4.70
CA TYR A 61 -4.49 2.28 -4.94
C TYR A 61 -3.88 3.13 -6.06
N SER A 62 -2.56 3.20 -6.14
CA SER A 62 -1.87 3.98 -7.17
C SER A 62 -1.87 3.24 -8.52
N ARG A 63 -2.95 3.36 -9.29
CA ARG A 63 -3.04 2.84 -10.66
C ARG A 63 -2.22 3.70 -11.62
N SER A 64 -2.06 4.97 -11.32
CA SER A 64 -1.23 5.93 -12.04
C SER A 64 -0.25 6.64 -11.10
N GLY A 65 0.60 7.54 -11.64
CA GLY A 65 1.55 8.30 -10.86
C GLY A 65 2.88 7.57 -10.58
N PRO A 66 3.73 8.12 -9.69
CA PRO A 66 5.10 7.63 -9.47
C PRO A 66 5.19 6.19 -8.93
N LEU A 67 4.13 5.70 -8.29
CA LEU A 67 4.06 4.36 -7.68
C LEU A 67 3.18 3.37 -8.47
N ALA A 68 2.82 3.70 -9.72
CA ALA A 68 1.92 2.87 -10.53
C ALA A 68 2.39 1.41 -10.70
N ALA A 69 3.69 1.19 -10.84
CA ALA A 69 4.23 -0.17 -10.93
C ALA A 69 3.95 -0.99 -9.66
N TYR A 70 4.01 -0.35 -8.48
CA TYR A 70 3.71 -0.98 -7.20
C TYR A 70 2.21 -1.24 -7.03
N GLY A 71 1.39 -0.27 -7.45
CA GLY A 71 -0.07 -0.43 -7.46
C GLY A 71 -0.53 -1.60 -8.32
N LYS A 72 0.09 -1.78 -9.51
CA LYS A 72 -0.17 -2.93 -10.39
C LYS A 72 0.15 -4.27 -9.70
N GLN A 73 1.33 -4.38 -9.06
CA GLN A 73 1.74 -5.59 -8.35
C GLN A 73 0.78 -5.91 -7.19
N TYR A 74 0.37 -4.87 -6.45
CA TYR A 74 -0.60 -5.01 -5.37
C TYR A 74 -1.96 -5.51 -5.88
N LEU A 75 -2.49 -4.93 -6.96
CA LEU A 75 -3.76 -5.37 -7.57
C LEU A 75 -3.71 -6.83 -8.04
N GLU A 76 -2.64 -7.21 -8.74
CA GLU A 76 -2.46 -8.59 -9.22
C GLU A 76 -2.41 -9.58 -8.05
N GLY A 77 -1.70 -9.22 -6.97
CA GLY A 77 -1.67 -9.99 -5.73
C GLY A 77 -3.05 -10.07 -5.07
N PHE A 78 -3.75 -8.94 -4.99
CA PHE A 78 -5.09 -8.87 -4.38
C PHE A 78 -6.09 -9.80 -5.11
N ASN A 79 -6.12 -9.76 -6.43
CA ASN A 79 -7.01 -10.61 -7.22
C ASN A 79 -6.69 -12.10 -7.05
N ALA A 80 -5.40 -12.47 -7.05
CA ALA A 80 -4.98 -13.84 -6.78
C ALA A 80 -5.31 -14.28 -5.35
N GLY A 81 -5.13 -13.39 -4.37
CA GLY A 81 -5.47 -13.63 -2.97
C GLY A 81 -6.97 -13.79 -2.73
N LEU A 82 -7.79 -12.99 -3.43
CA LEU A 82 -9.24 -13.10 -3.35
C LEU A 82 -9.71 -14.46 -3.91
N ALA A 83 -9.19 -14.86 -5.08
CA ALA A 83 -9.49 -16.16 -5.64
C ALA A 83 -9.04 -17.32 -4.73
N TYR A 84 -7.86 -17.18 -4.11
CA TYR A 84 -7.34 -18.19 -3.17
C TYR A 84 -8.20 -18.28 -1.90
N ALA A 85 -8.45 -17.17 -1.23
CA ALA A 85 -9.15 -17.14 0.05
C ALA A 85 -10.63 -17.53 -0.07
N THR A 86 -11.26 -17.24 -1.21
CA THR A 86 -12.66 -17.63 -1.49
C THR A 86 -12.77 -19.01 -2.18
N HIS A 87 -11.66 -19.75 -2.30
CA HIS A 87 -11.63 -21.03 -3.05
C HIS A 87 -12.19 -20.93 -4.49
N GLY A 88 -11.99 -19.77 -5.14
CA GLY A 88 -12.46 -19.49 -6.49
C GLY A 88 -13.95 -19.15 -6.61
N THR A 89 -14.68 -19.08 -5.52
CA THR A 89 -16.14 -18.79 -5.53
C THR A 89 -16.45 -17.29 -5.62
N GLY A 90 -15.49 -16.41 -5.27
CA GLY A 90 -15.71 -14.98 -5.12
C GLY A 90 -16.63 -14.60 -3.93
N LYS A 91 -16.87 -15.55 -2.99
CA LYS A 91 -17.78 -15.37 -1.86
C LYS A 91 -17.10 -15.63 -0.53
N ALA A 92 -17.49 -14.86 0.49
CA ALA A 92 -17.14 -15.07 1.87
C ALA A 92 -18.41 -15.10 2.73
N ALA A 93 -18.55 -16.08 3.63
CA ALA A 93 -19.76 -16.30 4.44
C ALA A 93 -21.06 -16.32 3.60
N GLY A 94 -21.01 -16.77 2.34
CA GLY A 94 -22.16 -16.80 1.42
C GLY A 94 -22.46 -15.47 0.71
N HIS A 95 -21.77 -14.37 1.04
CA HIS A 95 -21.88 -13.06 0.40
C HIS A 95 -20.91 -12.94 -0.77
N GLU A 96 -21.36 -12.43 -1.91
CA GLU A 96 -20.47 -12.05 -3.01
C GLU A 96 -19.59 -10.86 -2.61
N ILE A 97 -18.30 -10.91 -2.98
CA ILE A 97 -17.37 -9.80 -2.75
C ILE A 97 -17.28 -8.97 -4.04
N HIS A 98 -17.78 -7.74 -3.98
CA HIS A 98 -17.71 -6.79 -5.08
C HIS A 98 -16.57 -5.81 -4.84
N VAL A 99 -15.59 -5.77 -5.75
CA VAL A 99 -14.44 -4.86 -5.67
C VAL A 99 -14.64 -3.67 -6.59
N THR A 100 -14.61 -2.46 -6.01
CA THR A 100 -14.63 -1.20 -6.77
C THR A 100 -13.26 -0.54 -6.69
N GLU A 101 -12.57 -0.45 -7.83
CA GLU A 101 -11.25 0.14 -7.94
C GLU A 101 -11.30 1.66 -8.08
N GLN A 102 -10.39 2.37 -7.39
CA GLN A 102 -10.20 3.81 -7.47
C GLN A 102 -8.70 4.13 -7.55
N ASP A 103 -8.35 5.06 -8.43
CA ASP A 103 -6.97 5.53 -8.61
C ASP A 103 -6.66 6.69 -7.66
N ASP A 104 -5.76 6.49 -6.71
CA ASP A 104 -5.25 7.56 -5.86
C ASP A 104 -4.14 8.39 -6.53
N ALA A 105 -3.50 7.88 -7.58
CA ALA A 105 -2.37 8.49 -8.28
C ALA A 105 -1.20 8.89 -7.35
N GLY A 106 -1.14 8.38 -6.11
CA GLY A 106 -0.23 8.81 -5.07
C GLY A 106 -0.59 10.19 -4.48
N ASP A 107 -1.82 10.67 -4.68
CA ASP A 107 -2.32 11.98 -4.22
C ASP A 107 -3.30 11.78 -3.05
N PRO A 108 -2.96 12.28 -1.83
CA PRO A 108 -3.82 12.15 -0.67
C PRO A 108 -5.22 12.77 -0.84
N ALA A 109 -5.34 13.89 -1.56
CA ALA A 109 -6.64 14.54 -1.77
C ALA A 109 -7.56 13.70 -2.67
N LYS A 110 -7.00 13.13 -3.75
CA LYS A 110 -7.73 12.20 -4.62
C LYS A 110 -8.17 10.95 -3.87
N ALA A 111 -7.26 10.36 -3.09
CA ALA A 111 -7.57 9.18 -2.29
C ALA A 111 -8.71 9.42 -1.29
N VAL A 112 -8.68 10.55 -0.56
CA VAL A 112 -9.73 10.95 0.38
C VAL A 112 -11.05 11.17 -0.33
N ALA A 113 -11.06 11.83 -1.50
CA ALA A 113 -12.28 12.03 -2.30
C ALA A 113 -12.88 10.70 -2.77
N ALA A 114 -12.03 9.79 -3.27
CA ALA A 114 -12.44 8.45 -3.70
C ALA A 114 -13.02 7.63 -2.53
N ALA A 115 -12.31 7.60 -1.39
CA ALA A 115 -12.79 6.89 -0.21
C ALA A 115 -14.11 7.46 0.34
N LYS A 116 -14.27 8.78 0.41
CA LYS A 116 -15.54 9.41 0.79
C LYS A 116 -16.69 9.02 -0.14
N THR A 117 -16.43 8.95 -1.45
CA THR A 117 -17.42 8.52 -2.44
C THR A 117 -17.85 7.07 -2.21
N LEU A 118 -16.89 6.17 -1.96
CA LEU A 118 -17.17 4.77 -1.67
C LEU A 118 -17.97 4.62 -0.36
N ILE A 119 -17.53 5.28 0.71
CA ILE A 119 -18.19 5.27 2.01
C ILE A 119 -19.63 5.82 1.90
N GLY A 120 -19.83 6.91 1.15
CA GLY A 120 -21.15 7.48 0.89
C GLY A 120 -22.11 6.55 0.13
N LYS A 121 -21.56 5.57 -0.62
CA LYS A 121 -22.33 4.50 -1.27
C LYS A 121 -22.58 3.29 -0.37
N GLY A 122 -22.08 3.30 0.87
CA GLY A 122 -22.29 2.23 1.85
C GLY A 122 -21.13 1.25 1.98
N THR A 123 -20.01 1.43 1.25
CA THR A 123 -18.82 0.58 1.36
C THR A 123 -18.31 0.55 2.82
N LYS A 124 -18.11 -0.65 3.35
CA LYS A 124 -17.66 -0.89 4.73
C LYS A 124 -16.20 -1.32 4.85
N ILE A 125 -15.55 -1.64 3.74
CA ILE A 125 -14.18 -2.10 3.67
C ILE A 125 -13.42 -1.28 2.63
N ILE A 126 -12.35 -0.61 3.03
CA ILE A 126 -11.40 0.07 2.14
C ILE A 126 -10.07 -0.68 2.21
N ALA A 127 -9.45 -0.94 1.06
CA ALA A 127 -8.12 -1.55 0.98
C ALA A 127 -7.19 -0.76 0.05
N GLY A 128 -5.88 -0.97 0.15
CA GLY A 128 -4.82 -0.19 -0.51
C GLY A 128 -4.20 0.74 0.53
N THR A 129 -3.34 1.54 0.23
CA THR A 129 -2.66 2.16 -0.89
C THR A 129 -1.17 1.80 -0.91
N THR A 130 -0.42 2.31 -1.90
CA THR A 130 1.05 2.19 -1.95
C THR A 130 1.78 3.36 -1.29
N ASP A 131 1.14 4.53 -1.24
CA ASP A 131 1.74 5.76 -0.70
C ASP A 131 1.47 5.95 0.80
N SER A 132 2.54 6.19 1.57
CA SER A 132 2.45 6.38 3.03
C SER A 132 1.71 7.66 3.43
N GLY A 133 1.82 8.73 2.64
CA GLY A 133 1.08 9.99 2.87
C GLY A 133 -0.41 9.81 2.65
N VAL A 134 -0.80 9.08 1.61
CA VAL A 134 -2.19 8.68 1.34
C VAL A 134 -2.74 7.84 2.49
N ALA A 135 -2.01 6.81 2.91
CA ALA A 135 -2.45 5.91 3.98
C ALA A 135 -2.72 6.66 5.30
N LEU A 136 -1.86 7.63 5.65
CA LEU A 136 -2.03 8.47 6.83
C LEU A 136 -3.28 9.38 6.76
N GLN A 137 -3.80 9.70 5.58
CA GLN A 137 -5.06 10.44 5.42
C GLN A 137 -6.28 9.52 5.41
N LEU A 138 -6.15 8.29 4.91
CA LEU A 138 -7.25 7.33 4.90
C LEU A 138 -7.54 6.76 6.30
N ALA A 139 -6.53 6.55 7.13
CA ALA A 139 -6.69 5.97 8.46
C ALA A 139 -7.66 6.77 9.38
N PRO A 140 -7.54 8.09 9.57
CA PRO A 140 -8.51 8.84 10.36
C PRO A 140 -9.91 8.87 9.71
N LEU A 141 -9.99 8.89 8.37
CA LEU A 141 -11.27 8.84 7.66
C LEU A 141 -12.00 7.50 7.93
N ALA A 142 -11.26 6.39 7.93
CA ALA A 142 -11.80 5.07 8.25
C ALA A 142 -12.35 5.01 9.68
N ALA A 143 -11.60 5.51 10.66
CA ALA A 143 -12.04 5.56 12.05
C ALA A 143 -13.30 6.42 12.25
N GLN A 144 -13.34 7.62 11.66
CA GLN A 144 -14.47 8.55 11.74
C GLN A 144 -15.75 7.95 11.18
N ASN A 145 -15.65 7.10 10.16
CA ASN A 145 -16.80 6.49 9.49
C ASN A 145 -17.06 5.02 9.91
N ARG A 146 -16.27 4.50 10.85
CA ARG A 146 -16.30 3.08 11.24
C ARG A 146 -16.27 2.17 10.02
N VAL A 147 -15.22 2.27 9.23
CA VAL A 147 -14.94 1.47 8.04
C VAL A 147 -13.67 0.71 8.28
N LEU A 148 -13.64 -0.58 7.98
CA LEU A 148 -12.41 -1.37 8.02
C LEU A 148 -11.45 -0.86 6.95
N TYR A 149 -10.24 -0.50 7.35
CA TYR A 149 -9.19 -0.09 6.43
C TYR A 149 -7.98 -1.04 6.52
N VAL A 150 -7.71 -1.74 5.41
CA VAL A 150 -6.52 -2.60 5.26
C VAL A 150 -5.51 -1.89 4.36
N SER A 151 -4.54 -1.22 4.98
CA SER A 151 -3.47 -0.53 4.25
C SER A 151 -2.55 -1.55 3.55
N GLY A 152 -2.23 -1.30 2.29
CA GLY A 152 -1.37 -2.14 1.46
C GLY A 152 0.14 -1.90 1.65
N PRO A 153 0.91 -1.66 0.58
CA PRO A 153 2.37 -1.50 0.62
C PRO A 153 2.91 -0.27 1.38
N ALA A 154 2.05 0.66 1.79
CA ALA A 154 2.44 1.86 2.53
C ALA A 154 3.20 1.50 3.82
N ALA A 155 4.49 1.85 3.90
CA ALA A 155 5.39 1.33 4.93
C ALA A 155 5.52 2.19 6.18
N THR A 156 4.90 3.36 6.25
CA THR A 156 5.04 4.23 7.42
C THR A 156 4.62 3.54 8.72
N ASP A 157 5.43 3.68 9.77
CA ASP A 157 5.11 3.16 11.11
C ASP A 157 3.97 3.93 11.78
N GLY A 158 3.59 5.10 11.23
CA GLY A 158 2.50 5.94 11.70
C GLY A 158 1.11 5.29 11.62
N LEU A 159 0.97 4.23 10.82
CA LEU A 159 -0.29 3.47 10.72
C LEU A 159 -0.48 2.46 11.85
N THR A 160 0.62 1.99 12.45
CA THR A 160 0.57 1.00 13.51
C THR A 160 0.05 1.64 14.80
N GLY A 161 -1.02 1.11 15.35
CA GLY A 161 -1.67 1.63 16.57
C GLY A 161 -2.37 2.98 16.37
N VAL A 162 -2.72 3.36 15.14
CA VAL A 162 -3.33 4.67 14.88
C VAL A 162 -4.81 4.75 15.27
N ASN A 163 -5.57 3.66 15.13
CA ASN A 163 -6.96 3.52 15.55
C ASN A 163 -7.45 2.06 15.41
N ALA A 164 -8.63 1.76 15.94
CA ALA A 164 -9.22 0.42 15.98
C ALA A 164 -9.69 -0.14 14.62
N TYR A 165 -9.74 0.66 13.56
CA TYR A 165 -10.24 0.25 12.25
C TYR A 165 -9.16 0.13 11.18
N THR A 166 -7.90 0.47 11.51
CA THR A 166 -6.79 0.48 10.56
C THR A 166 -5.87 -0.70 10.79
N PHE A 167 -5.67 -1.50 9.76
CA PHE A 167 -4.77 -2.65 9.69
C PHE A 167 -3.78 -2.45 8.55
N ARG A 168 -2.78 -3.34 8.47
CA ARG A 168 -1.84 -3.35 7.36
C ARG A 168 -1.64 -4.77 6.82
N SER A 169 -1.52 -4.89 5.50
CA SER A 169 -1.16 -6.14 4.82
C SER A 169 0.30 -6.17 4.35
N GLY A 170 1.00 -5.05 4.43
CA GLY A 170 2.42 -4.91 4.11
C GLY A 170 3.31 -4.70 5.33
N ARG A 171 4.63 -4.73 5.09
CA ARG A 171 5.63 -4.44 6.15
C ARG A 171 5.57 -2.97 6.59
N GLN A 172 6.28 -2.67 7.67
CA GLN A 172 6.52 -1.31 8.14
C GLN A 172 8.01 -0.98 8.19
N SER A 173 8.36 0.33 8.22
CA SER A 173 9.76 0.78 8.15
C SER A 173 10.64 0.20 9.27
N TYR A 174 10.10 -0.01 10.47
CA TYR A 174 10.83 -0.72 11.53
C TYR A 174 11.31 -2.10 11.11
N GLN A 175 10.47 -2.89 10.42
CA GLN A 175 10.86 -4.23 9.94
C GLN A 175 11.97 -4.13 8.89
N ASP A 176 11.92 -3.14 8.00
CA ASP A 176 12.98 -2.87 7.04
C ASP A 176 14.31 -2.59 7.76
N ILE A 177 14.31 -1.75 8.80
CA ILE A 177 15.54 -1.38 9.51
C ILE A 177 16.07 -2.52 10.39
N LEU A 178 15.20 -3.28 11.04
CA LEU A 178 15.61 -4.49 11.77
C LEU A 178 16.26 -5.50 10.82
N THR A 179 15.71 -5.66 9.61
CA THR A 179 16.28 -6.51 8.56
C THR A 179 17.62 -5.95 8.08
N ALA A 180 17.72 -4.64 7.82
CA ALA A 180 18.95 -3.97 7.44
C ALA A 180 20.02 -4.11 8.52
N GLY A 181 19.65 -4.06 9.79
CA GLY A 181 20.54 -4.26 10.93
C GLY A 181 21.31 -5.57 10.86
N SER A 182 20.69 -6.66 10.39
CA SER A 182 21.37 -7.95 10.20
C SER A 182 22.47 -7.90 9.12
N LEU A 183 22.36 -6.98 8.17
CA LEU A 183 23.35 -6.77 7.11
C LEU A 183 24.46 -5.79 7.51
N LEU A 184 24.17 -4.86 8.41
CA LEU A 184 25.08 -3.77 8.76
C LEU A 184 26.19 -4.25 9.74
N GLY A 185 25.89 -5.24 10.56
CA GLY A 185 26.77 -5.67 11.65
C GLY A 185 26.84 -4.62 12.77
N ASP A 186 27.97 -4.56 13.49
CA ASP A 186 28.14 -3.59 14.59
C ASP A 186 28.13 -2.15 14.06
N SER A 187 27.14 -1.37 14.49
CA SER A 187 26.98 0.04 14.13
C SER A 187 27.38 1.01 15.24
N LYS A 188 27.86 0.52 16.40
CA LYS A 188 28.24 1.34 17.55
C LYS A 188 29.33 2.36 17.18
N GLY A 189 29.04 3.63 17.44
CA GLY A 189 29.93 4.76 17.15
C GLY A 189 30.08 5.10 15.66
N ARG A 190 29.55 4.27 14.75
CA ARG A 190 29.61 4.51 13.31
C ARG A 190 28.69 5.62 12.86
N LYS A 191 29.08 6.31 11.81
CA LYS A 191 28.29 7.35 11.17
C LYS A 191 27.39 6.74 10.10
N VAL A 192 26.10 6.74 10.34
CA VAL A 192 25.07 6.27 9.41
C VAL A 192 24.39 7.45 8.76
N VAL A 193 24.34 7.51 7.44
CA VAL A 193 23.58 8.51 6.70
C VAL A 193 22.40 7.84 6.01
N VAL A 194 21.19 8.34 6.29
CA VAL A 194 19.97 7.93 5.60
C VAL A 194 19.76 8.85 4.40
N LEU A 195 19.78 8.31 3.19
CA LEU A 195 19.39 9.03 1.98
C LEU A 195 17.98 8.63 1.57
N THR A 196 17.08 9.61 1.51
CA THR A 196 15.67 9.33 1.20
C THR A 196 14.97 10.54 0.57
N GLN A 197 13.78 10.30 0.03
CA GLN A 197 12.87 11.37 -0.37
C GLN A 197 12.25 12.03 0.87
N ASN A 198 12.00 13.34 0.81
CA ASN A 198 11.27 14.07 1.86
C ASN A 198 9.76 13.78 1.75
N SER A 199 9.37 12.60 2.15
CA SER A 199 8.02 12.07 2.12
C SER A 199 7.69 11.38 3.46
N ALA A 200 6.43 11.02 3.68
CA ALA A 200 6.03 10.27 4.88
C ALA A 200 6.78 8.94 5.01
N PHE A 201 7.02 8.24 3.87
CA PHE A 201 7.86 7.04 3.82
C PHE A 201 9.31 7.34 4.23
N GLY A 202 9.91 8.39 3.65
CA GLY A 202 11.29 8.77 3.95
C GLY A 202 11.49 9.15 5.41
N GLN A 203 10.59 9.97 5.96
CA GLN A 203 10.64 10.39 7.36
C GLN A 203 10.47 9.22 8.32
N ALA A 204 9.58 8.27 8.02
CA ALA A 204 9.43 7.05 8.82
C ALA A 204 10.72 6.21 8.84
N ASN A 205 11.41 6.08 7.69
CA ASN A 205 12.70 5.38 7.62
C ASN A 205 13.79 6.10 8.43
N VAL A 206 13.87 7.44 8.36
CA VAL A 206 14.81 8.22 9.19
C VAL A 206 14.54 7.98 10.68
N ALA A 207 13.29 8.02 11.10
CA ALA A 207 12.89 7.76 12.48
C ALA A 207 13.26 6.33 12.92
N ALA A 208 12.95 5.33 12.09
CA ALA A 208 13.26 3.93 12.37
C ALA A 208 14.78 3.68 12.48
N VAL A 209 15.60 4.27 11.57
CA VAL A 209 17.07 4.17 11.66
C VAL A 209 17.59 4.83 12.93
N LYS A 210 17.08 6.01 13.31
CA LYS A 210 17.46 6.67 14.56
C LYS A 210 17.15 5.79 15.76
N THR A 211 15.96 5.21 15.83
CA THR A 211 15.57 4.36 16.97
C THR A 211 16.35 3.04 16.99
N VAL A 212 16.44 2.32 15.88
CA VAL A 212 17.04 0.97 15.86
C VAL A 212 18.57 1.04 15.90
N LEU A 213 19.18 1.82 15.00
CA LEU A 213 20.64 1.88 14.88
C LEU A 213 21.25 2.97 15.79
N GLY A 214 20.55 4.12 15.94
CA GLY A 214 21.00 5.21 16.80
C GLY A 214 20.85 4.85 18.27
N ASP A 215 19.63 4.90 18.78
CA ASP A 215 19.34 4.69 20.20
C ASP A 215 19.61 3.25 20.65
N GLY A 216 19.25 2.28 19.79
CA GLY A 216 19.41 0.86 20.12
C GLY A 216 20.83 0.32 20.00
N GLN A 217 21.63 0.81 19.05
CA GLN A 217 22.99 0.27 18.76
C GLN A 217 24.10 1.32 18.89
N GLY A 218 23.79 2.57 19.21
CA GLY A 218 24.78 3.63 19.46
C GLY A 218 25.41 4.22 18.19
N ALA A 219 24.77 4.12 17.03
CA ALA A 219 25.20 4.77 15.80
C ALA A 219 24.94 6.29 15.85
N LYS A 220 25.78 7.06 15.12
CA LYS A 220 25.55 8.49 14.88
C LYS A 220 24.76 8.64 13.60
N VAL A 221 23.44 8.89 13.71
CA VAL A 221 22.54 8.93 12.58
C VAL A 221 22.34 10.36 12.07
N ASP A 222 22.55 10.55 10.77
CA ASP A 222 22.26 11.78 10.02
C ASP A 222 21.41 11.44 8.79
N SER A 223 20.84 12.45 8.14
CA SER A 223 19.99 12.24 6.96
C SER A 223 20.26 13.24 5.84
N VAL A 224 19.98 12.83 4.62
CA VAL A 224 19.88 13.66 3.42
C VAL A 224 18.49 13.42 2.81
N LEU A 225 17.69 14.48 2.76
CA LEU A 225 16.31 14.44 2.29
C LEU A 225 16.21 15.17 0.95
N ALA A 226 15.90 14.46 -0.13
CA ALA A 226 15.66 15.05 -1.44
C ALA A 226 14.17 15.36 -1.62
N PRO A 227 13.78 16.51 -2.19
CA PRO A 227 12.41 16.75 -2.59
C PRO A 227 11.91 15.63 -3.53
N PRO A 228 10.67 15.13 -3.39
CA PRO A 228 10.13 14.11 -4.31
C PRO A 228 10.12 14.55 -5.78
N SER A 229 10.06 15.86 -6.03
CA SER A 229 10.09 16.48 -7.38
C SER A 229 11.49 16.77 -7.90
N ALA A 230 12.57 16.38 -7.18
CA ALA A 230 13.93 16.66 -7.64
C ALA A 230 14.24 15.91 -8.94
N GLY A 231 14.54 16.65 -10.00
CA GLY A 231 14.94 16.10 -11.31
C GLY A 231 16.42 15.71 -11.36
N ASP A 232 17.27 16.42 -10.62
CA ASP A 232 18.71 16.12 -10.47
C ASP A 232 18.99 15.64 -9.04
N LEU A 233 19.54 14.45 -8.92
CA LEU A 233 19.86 13.80 -7.64
C LEU A 233 21.36 13.86 -7.32
N THR A 234 22.19 14.40 -8.22
CA THR A 234 23.64 14.57 -8.04
C THR A 234 23.99 15.37 -6.79
N PRO A 235 23.34 16.51 -6.49
CA PRO A 235 23.65 17.30 -5.28
C PRO A 235 23.43 16.52 -3.98
N PHE A 236 22.41 15.64 -3.95
CA PHE A 236 22.10 14.82 -2.77
C PHE A 236 23.14 13.69 -2.59
N ALA A 237 23.60 13.06 -3.68
CA ALA A 237 24.69 12.10 -3.63
C ALA A 237 26.00 12.76 -3.17
N GLN A 238 26.29 13.99 -3.59
CA GLN A 238 27.43 14.78 -3.10
C GLN A 238 27.32 15.10 -1.62
N GLN A 239 26.11 15.48 -1.13
CA GLN A 239 25.86 15.71 0.29
C GLN A 239 26.11 14.44 1.11
N VAL A 240 25.67 13.27 0.64
CA VAL A 240 25.96 11.98 1.31
C VAL A 240 27.48 11.78 1.40
N LYS A 241 28.19 11.92 0.28
CA LYS A 241 29.65 11.73 0.24
C LYS A 241 30.39 12.70 1.16
N SER A 242 30.01 13.99 1.18
CA SER A 242 30.65 15.03 2.01
C SER A 242 30.52 14.75 3.50
N LYS A 243 29.48 14.03 3.92
CA LYS A 243 29.28 13.60 5.32
C LYS A 243 30.23 12.50 5.74
N LYS A 244 30.97 11.85 4.81
CA LYS A 244 31.93 10.77 5.07
C LYS A 244 31.30 9.67 5.95
N PRO A 245 30.20 9.05 5.53
CA PRO A 245 29.54 8.01 6.32
C PRO A 245 30.34 6.70 6.33
N ASP A 246 30.23 5.94 7.41
CA ASP A 246 30.67 4.55 7.46
C ASP A 246 29.64 3.64 6.78
N LEU A 247 28.34 4.04 6.84
CA LEU A 247 27.19 3.31 6.31
C LEU A 247 26.22 4.28 5.66
N VAL A 248 25.69 3.91 4.50
CA VAL A 248 24.56 4.61 3.86
C VAL A 248 23.37 3.69 3.81
N PHE A 249 22.26 4.11 4.40
CA PHE A 249 20.97 3.47 4.22
C PHE A 249 20.15 4.27 3.20
N VAL A 250 19.80 3.63 2.09
CA VAL A 250 19.00 4.26 1.03
C VAL A 250 17.55 3.76 1.13
N ALA A 251 16.63 4.65 1.47
CA ALA A 251 15.19 4.40 1.48
C ALA A 251 14.54 5.18 0.33
N TRP A 252 14.41 4.56 -0.82
CA TRP A 252 13.93 5.24 -2.02
C TRP A 252 12.83 4.44 -2.72
N ALA A 253 11.80 5.13 -3.21
CA ALA A 253 10.66 4.52 -3.88
C ALA A 253 10.31 5.24 -5.19
N GLY A 254 9.72 4.49 -6.13
CA GLY A 254 9.12 5.03 -7.34
C GLY A 254 10.09 5.26 -8.50
N ALA A 255 9.57 5.95 -9.52
CA ALA A 255 10.17 6.04 -10.86
C ALA A 255 11.52 6.77 -10.92
N SER A 256 11.89 7.54 -9.89
CA SER A 256 13.18 8.26 -9.84
C SER A 256 14.36 7.41 -9.30
N ALA A 257 14.13 6.17 -8.88
CA ALA A 257 15.18 5.30 -8.35
C ALA A 257 16.36 5.09 -9.32
N PRO A 258 16.18 4.90 -10.64
CA PRO A 258 17.29 4.79 -11.59
C PRO A 258 18.24 5.98 -11.58
N ALA A 259 17.67 7.19 -11.56
CA ALA A 259 18.48 8.43 -11.53
C ALA A 259 19.29 8.54 -10.22
N LEU A 260 18.71 8.09 -9.11
CA LEU A 260 19.43 8.05 -7.82
C LEU A 260 20.66 7.12 -7.89
N TRP A 261 20.48 5.88 -8.36
CA TRP A 261 21.57 4.93 -8.43
C TRP A 261 22.69 5.39 -9.37
N THR A 262 22.32 6.01 -10.49
CA THR A 262 23.26 6.66 -11.38
C THR A 262 24.06 7.76 -10.67
N ALA A 263 23.39 8.63 -9.93
CA ALA A 263 24.04 9.70 -9.18
C ALA A 263 24.97 9.16 -8.07
N LEU A 264 24.56 8.14 -7.33
CA LEU A 264 25.38 7.53 -6.28
C LEU A 264 26.63 6.85 -6.83
N ASP A 265 26.52 6.17 -7.97
CA ASP A 265 27.65 5.53 -8.63
C ASP A 265 28.63 6.55 -9.21
N GLN A 266 28.14 7.55 -9.97
CA GLN A 266 28.95 8.63 -10.54
C GLN A 266 29.68 9.45 -9.46
N GLN A 267 29.08 9.66 -8.32
CA GLN A 267 29.72 10.34 -7.19
C GLN A 267 30.64 9.40 -6.39
N GLY A 268 30.71 8.11 -6.73
CA GLY A 268 31.56 7.11 -6.09
C GLY A 268 31.10 6.75 -4.67
N VAL A 269 29.87 6.98 -4.29
CA VAL A 269 29.35 6.61 -2.96
C VAL A 269 29.32 5.10 -2.81
N VAL A 270 28.80 4.37 -3.81
CA VAL A 270 28.72 2.89 -3.78
C VAL A 270 30.09 2.22 -3.77
N GLY A 271 31.12 2.87 -4.31
CA GLY A 271 32.49 2.34 -4.34
C GLY A 271 33.29 2.57 -3.05
N SER A 272 32.90 3.54 -2.24
CA SER A 272 33.68 4.01 -1.08
C SER A 272 33.03 3.75 0.28
N THR A 273 31.75 3.40 0.30
CA THR A 273 30.98 3.25 1.54
C THR A 273 30.09 2.02 1.47
N LYS A 274 29.86 1.34 2.60
CA LYS A 274 28.86 0.29 2.68
C LYS A 274 27.47 0.86 2.47
N VAL A 275 26.74 0.33 1.47
CA VAL A 275 25.38 0.77 1.14
C VAL A 275 24.40 -0.37 1.39
N VAL A 276 23.32 -0.07 2.10
CA VAL A 276 22.18 -0.97 2.28
C VAL A 276 20.92 -0.29 1.75
N THR A 277 20.12 -1.03 1.02
CA THR A 277 18.83 -0.55 0.49
C THR A 277 17.79 -1.66 0.43
N GLY A 278 16.53 -1.30 0.23
CA GLY A 278 15.48 -2.23 -0.13
C GLY A 278 15.69 -2.82 -1.53
N LEU A 279 15.54 -4.14 -1.66
CA LEU A 279 15.49 -4.77 -2.97
C LEU A 279 14.24 -4.25 -3.69
N ALA A 280 14.42 -3.67 -4.87
CA ALA A 280 13.36 -3.10 -5.69
C ALA A 280 12.61 -4.20 -6.46
N GLY A 281 11.57 -3.83 -7.22
CA GLY A 281 10.90 -4.75 -8.15
C GLY A 281 11.83 -5.21 -9.27
N THR A 282 11.54 -6.37 -9.83
CA THR A 282 12.37 -7.11 -10.80
C THR A 282 12.84 -6.25 -11.97
N ALA A 283 11.96 -5.39 -12.49
CA ALA A 283 12.31 -4.48 -13.60
C ALA A 283 13.43 -3.47 -13.26
N SER A 284 13.69 -3.26 -11.97
CA SER A 284 14.72 -2.32 -11.49
C SER A 284 16.09 -2.97 -11.26
N TYR A 285 16.20 -4.29 -11.28
CA TYR A 285 17.48 -4.97 -11.00
C TYR A 285 18.61 -4.58 -11.96
N PRO A 286 18.39 -4.46 -13.28
CA PRO A 286 19.43 -4.01 -14.20
C PRO A 286 19.97 -2.60 -13.90
N LEU A 287 19.17 -1.77 -13.24
CA LEU A 287 19.51 -0.37 -12.94
C LEU A 287 20.58 -0.24 -11.86
N PHE A 288 20.80 -1.28 -11.05
CA PHE A 288 21.91 -1.31 -10.12
C PHE A 288 23.26 -1.52 -10.83
N GLY A 289 23.27 -2.03 -12.07
CA GLY A 289 24.47 -2.26 -12.86
C GLY A 289 25.56 -2.99 -12.08
N ALA A 290 26.82 -2.57 -12.28
CA ALA A 290 27.97 -3.09 -11.54
C ALA A 290 27.93 -2.75 -10.03
N ALA A 291 27.18 -1.72 -9.65
CA ALA A 291 27.00 -1.34 -8.25
C ALA A 291 26.18 -2.39 -7.47
N GLY A 292 25.28 -3.12 -8.14
CA GLY A 292 24.45 -4.14 -7.50
C GLY A 292 25.22 -5.20 -6.74
N ALA A 293 26.41 -5.58 -7.21
CA ALA A 293 27.27 -6.54 -6.53
C ALA A 293 27.91 -6.00 -5.22
N LYS A 294 27.89 -4.68 -5.03
CA LYS A 294 28.46 -3.99 -3.85
C LYS A 294 27.42 -3.49 -2.85
N VAL A 295 26.14 -3.58 -3.21
CA VAL A 295 25.03 -3.18 -2.37
C VAL A 295 24.46 -4.39 -1.64
N SER A 296 24.15 -4.22 -0.35
CA SER A 296 23.44 -5.22 0.44
C SER A 296 21.94 -4.92 0.40
N PHE A 297 21.13 -5.94 0.13
CA PHE A 297 19.70 -5.76 0.00
C PHE A 297 18.94 -6.36 1.18
N LEU A 298 18.18 -5.54 1.89
CA LEU A 298 17.02 -6.04 2.60
C LEU A 298 15.89 -6.28 1.58
N ALA A 299 15.09 -7.30 1.79
CA ALA A 299 13.96 -7.58 0.92
C ALA A 299 12.74 -7.94 1.75
N HIS A 300 11.63 -7.24 1.53
CA HIS A 300 10.39 -7.69 2.12
C HIS A 300 9.76 -8.81 1.30
N TYR A 301 10.10 -8.90 0.02
CA TYR A 301 9.76 -10.02 -0.84
C TYR A 301 10.50 -9.96 -2.18
N PHE A 302 10.67 -11.10 -2.81
CA PHE A 302 10.92 -11.33 -4.24
C PHE A 302 10.41 -12.74 -4.60
N PRO A 303 10.01 -13.01 -5.85
CA PRO A 303 9.44 -14.30 -6.23
C PRO A 303 10.36 -15.48 -5.87
N GLY A 304 9.84 -16.43 -5.11
CA GLY A 304 10.56 -17.59 -4.58
C GLY A 304 11.12 -17.42 -3.15
N ALA A 305 11.09 -16.22 -2.57
CA ALA A 305 11.61 -15.99 -1.22
C ALA A 305 10.80 -16.68 -0.12
N GLY A 306 9.49 -16.79 -0.29
CA GLY A 306 8.58 -17.43 0.65
C GLY A 306 8.73 -18.96 0.71
N ASN A 307 8.94 -19.58 -0.43
CA ASN A 307 9.13 -21.02 -0.62
C ASN A 307 8.12 -21.88 0.17
N ASN A 308 6.84 -21.59 -0.01
CA ASN A 308 5.75 -22.27 0.67
C ASN A 308 4.53 -22.44 -0.27
N PRO A 309 3.54 -23.33 0.08
CA PRO A 309 2.37 -23.57 -0.78
C PRO A 309 1.52 -22.34 -1.06
N VAL A 310 1.44 -21.37 -0.14
CA VAL A 310 0.64 -20.14 -0.31
C VAL A 310 1.32 -19.21 -1.30
N GLU A 311 2.66 -19.06 -1.22
CA GLU A 311 3.42 -18.34 -2.26
C GLU A 311 3.21 -18.97 -3.63
N LYS A 312 3.30 -20.31 -3.72
CA LYS A 312 3.06 -21.01 -5.00
C LYS A 312 1.67 -20.71 -5.55
N ALA A 313 0.64 -20.72 -4.72
CA ALA A 313 -0.72 -20.37 -5.13
C ALA A 313 -0.81 -18.92 -5.63
N MET A 314 -0.13 -17.98 -4.99
CA MET A 314 -0.05 -16.60 -5.44
C MET A 314 0.65 -16.48 -6.79
N LEU A 315 1.82 -17.10 -6.95
CA LEU A 315 2.58 -17.09 -8.20
C LEU A 315 1.78 -17.67 -9.36
N ASP A 316 1.17 -18.83 -9.15
CA ASP A 316 0.34 -19.52 -10.16
C ASP A 316 -0.91 -18.69 -10.51
N GLY A 317 -1.58 -18.11 -9.51
CA GLY A 317 -2.77 -17.29 -9.69
C GLY A 317 -2.50 -16.04 -10.52
N ILE A 318 -1.43 -15.32 -10.23
CA ILE A 318 -1.01 -14.12 -10.97
C ILE A 318 -0.61 -14.50 -12.40
N ALA A 319 0.20 -15.56 -12.58
CA ALA A 319 0.64 -16.01 -13.89
C ALA A 319 -0.54 -16.47 -14.75
N LYS A 320 -1.51 -17.19 -14.17
CA LYS A 320 -2.75 -17.62 -14.86
C LYS A 320 -3.58 -16.42 -15.36
N ALA A 321 -3.56 -15.32 -14.65
CA ALA A 321 -4.21 -14.07 -15.05
C ALA A 321 -3.37 -13.24 -16.05
N GLY A 322 -2.20 -13.72 -16.48
CA GLY A 322 -1.30 -13.02 -17.40
C GLY A 322 -0.47 -11.91 -16.74
N GLY A 323 -0.44 -11.87 -15.41
CA GLY A 323 0.36 -10.94 -14.61
C GLY A 323 1.78 -11.45 -14.35
N THR A 324 2.57 -10.62 -13.65
CA THR A 324 3.94 -10.96 -13.25
C THR A 324 4.11 -10.74 -11.76
N PRO A 325 4.28 -11.82 -10.97
CA PRO A 325 4.50 -11.70 -9.53
C PRO A 325 5.76 -10.89 -9.23
N ASP A 326 5.68 -9.95 -8.29
CA ASP A 326 6.82 -9.11 -7.91
C ASP A 326 6.64 -8.58 -6.47
N LEU A 327 7.48 -7.64 -6.09
CA LEU A 327 7.73 -7.04 -4.79
C LEU A 327 6.50 -6.86 -3.89
N PHE A 328 5.39 -6.33 -4.41
CA PHE A 328 4.18 -6.00 -3.66
C PHE A 328 3.00 -6.96 -3.91
N SER A 329 3.22 -8.02 -4.67
CA SER A 329 2.20 -9.05 -4.87
C SER A 329 1.75 -9.71 -3.55
N PRO A 330 2.65 -10.06 -2.60
CA PRO A 330 2.22 -10.62 -1.32
C PRO A 330 1.34 -9.67 -0.50
N ASP A 331 1.61 -8.36 -0.54
CA ASP A 331 0.86 -7.39 0.25
C ASP A 331 -0.61 -7.31 -0.24
N GLY A 332 -0.82 -7.40 -1.56
CA GLY A 332 -2.17 -7.51 -2.12
C GLY A 332 -2.85 -8.83 -1.76
N PHE A 333 -2.13 -9.92 -1.89
CA PHE A 333 -2.63 -11.26 -1.57
C PHE A 333 -3.06 -11.37 -0.09
N THR A 334 -2.21 -10.91 0.82
CA THR A 334 -2.50 -10.87 2.25
C THR A 334 -3.68 -9.95 2.58
N ALA A 335 -3.82 -8.80 1.89
CA ALA A 335 -5.00 -7.93 2.06
C ALA A 335 -6.30 -8.66 1.75
N ALA A 336 -6.34 -9.43 0.67
CA ALA A 336 -7.52 -10.22 0.31
C ALA A 336 -7.80 -11.34 1.33
N GLN A 337 -6.75 -12.06 1.82
CA GLN A 337 -6.91 -13.04 2.91
C GLN A 337 -7.51 -12.39 4.16
N MET A 338 -7.00 -11.21 4.56
CA MET A 338 -7.52 -10.47 5.71
C MET A 338 -8.99 -10.09 5.55
N ILE A 339 -9.38 -9.59 4.37
CA ILE A 339 -10.76 -9.18 4.09
C ILE A 339 -11.70 -10.38 4.14
N VAL A 340 -11.35 -11.48 3.49
CA VAL A 340 -12.17 -12.71 3.50
C VAL A 340 -12.33 -13.22 4.94
N HIS A 341 -11.23 -13.32 5.69
CA HIS A 341 -11.28 -13.73 7.09
C HIS A 341 -12.13 -12.79 7.96
N ALA A 342 -12.02 -11.47 7.78
CA ALA A 342 -12.80 -10.49 8.51
C ALA A 342 -14.31 -10.64 8.26
N VAL A 343 -14.70 -10.98 7.02
CA VAL A 343 -16.11 -11.23 6.66
C VAL A 343 -16.60 -12.56 7.22
N GLU A 344 -15.80 -13.62 7.10
CA GLU A 344 -16.20 -14.99 7.53
C GLU A 344 -16.24 -15.17 9.05
N SER A 345 -15.25 -14.62 9.75
CA SER A 345 -15.09 -14.79 11.19
C SER A 345 -15.66 -13.63 12.02
N GLY A 346 -15.89 -12.48 11.37
CA GLY A 346 -16.45 -11.29 11.99
C GLY A 346 -17.88 -11.03 11.55
N SER A 347 -18.04 -10.31 10.45
CA SER A 347 -19.36 -9.92 9.91
C SER A 347 -19.24 -9.47 8.46
N ALA A 348 -20.30 -9.66 7.68
CA ALA A 348 -20.41 -9.09 6.33
C ALA A 348 -20.80 -7.59 6.34
N THR A 349 -21.29 -7.05 7.46
CA THR A 349 -21.88 -5.70 7.52
C THR A 349 -21.37 -4.83 8.67
N ASP A 350 -20.74 -5.41 9.70
CA ASP A 350 -20.24 -4.68 10.88
C ASP A 350 -18.71 -4.59 10.87
N PRO A 351 -18.12 -3.43 10.53
CA PRO A 351 -16.67 -3.25 10.55
C PRO A 351 -16.03 -3.41 11.93
N THR A 352 -16.77 -3.22 13.02
CA THR A 352 -16.24 -3.44 14.37
C THR A 352 -16.02 -4.93 14.63
N ALA A 353 -16.97 -5.76 14.23
CA ALA A 353 -16.81 -7.21 14.31
C ALA A 353 -15.71 -7.72 13.35
N MET A 354 -15.60 -7.14 12.13
CA MET A 354 -14.51 -7.43 11.19
C MET A 354 -13.15 -7.13 11.81
N ALA A 355 -12.98 -5.93 12.40
CA ALA A 355 -11.73 -5.53 13.05
C ALA A 355 -11.38 -6.49 14.20
N LYS A 356 -12.36 -6.83 15.02
CA LYS A 356 -12.16 -7.77 16.14
C LYS A 356 -11.73 -9.17 15.69
N ALA A 357 -12.24 -9.65 14.57
CA ALA A 357 -11.85 -10.93 13.99
C ALA A 357 -10.39 -10.95 13.52
N LEU A 358 -9.85 -9.81 13.10
CA LEU A 358 -8.47 -9.68 12.67
C LEU A 358 -7.47 -9.60 13.84
N GLU A 359 -7.88 -9.11 15.02
CA GLU A 359 -6.99 -8.96 16.17
C GLU A 359 -6.44 -10.31 16.66
N GLY A 360 -5.12 -10.47 16.60
CA GLY A 360 -4.42 -11.70 17.04
C GLY A 360 -4.45 -12.83 16.01
N TRP A 361 -5.11 -12.66 14.87
CA TRP A 361 -5.19 -13.69 13.84
C TRP A 361 -3.82 -14.06 13.30
N SER A 362 -3.52 -15.37 13.29
CA SER A 362 -2.30 -15.95 12.74
C SER A 362 -2.65 -16.85 11.57
N PHE A 363 -1.89 -16.74 10.48
CA PHE A 363 -2.19 -17.44 9.24
C PHE A 363 -0.92 -17.70 8.41
N GLN A 364 -1.06 -18.56 7.41
CA GLN A 364 -0.05 -18.77 6.39
C GLN A 364 -0.26 -17.77 5.26
N GLY A 365 0.70 -16.87 5.09
CA GLY A 365 0.76 -15.95 3.97
C GLY A 365 1.79 -16.36 2.92
N PRO A 366 1.90 -15.62 1.81
CA PRO A 366 2.91 -15.91 0.80
C PRO A 366 4.35 -15.86 1.32
N LYS A 367 4.61 -15.07 2.36
CA LYS A 367 5.94 -14.95 2.97
C LYS A 367 6.18 -15.99 4.08
N GLY A 368 5.17 -16.71 4.52
CA GLY A 368 5.19 -17.73 5.57
C GLY A 368 4.25 -17.42 6.72
N ASP A 369 4.65 -17.71 7.97
CA ASP A 369 3.84 -17.43 9.16
C ASP A 369 3.67 -15.92 9.35
N GLU A 370 2.45 -15.46 9.24
CA GLU A 370 2.05 -14.07 9.44
C GLU A 370 1.07 -13.96 10.61
N GLN A 371 1.09 -12.82 11.31
CA GLN A 371 0.20 -12.58 12.45
C GLN A 371 -0.14 -11.10 12.55
N ILE A 372 -1.40 -10.80 12.79
CA ILE A 372 -1.86 -9.47 13.15
C ILE A 372 -1.77 -9.31 14.65
N ARG A 373 -0.91 -8.42 15.12
CA ARG A 373 -0.75 -8.15 16.56
C ARG A 373 -1.95 -7.38 17.09
N ALA A 374 -2.63 -7.94 18.11
CA ALA A 374 -3.89 -7.40 18.60
C ALA A 374 -3.79 -5.98 19.19
N VAL A 375 -2.66 -5.62 19.82
CA VAL A 375 -2.51 -4.36 20.56
C VAL A 375 -2.40 -3.13 19.66
N ASP A 376 -1.96 -3.30 18.40
CA ASP A 376 -1.66 -2.17 17.51
C ASP A 376 -1.83 -2.46 16.01
N HIS A 377 -2.37 -3.62 15.67
CA HIS A 377 -2.63 -4.06 14.29
C HIS A 377 -1.39 -4.11 13.38
N ALA A 378 -0.19 -4.23 13.95
CA ALA A 378 1.01 -4.52 13.18
C ALA A 378 0.89 -5.88 12.51
N LEU A 379 1.29 -6.00 11.23
CA LEU A 379 1.48 -7.29 10.60
C LEU A 379 2.90 -7.79 10.92
N LEU A 380 2.99 -8.84 11.73
CA LEU A 380 4.21 -9.55 12.00
C LEU A 380 4.43 -10.59 10.92
N GLN A 381 5.54 -10.52 10.20
CA GLN A 381 5.78 -11.33 9.01
C GLN A 381 7.29 -11.56 8.82
N PRO A 382 7.71 -12.64 8.13
CA PRO A 382 9.11 -12.84 7.78
C PRO A 382 9.60 -11.75 6.84
N MET A 383 10.91 -11.43 6.97
CA MET A 383 11.64 -10.56 6.08
C MET A 383 12.85 -11.31 5.52
N PHE A 384 13.47 -10.77 4.47
CA PHE A 384 14.53 -11.46 3.76
C PHE A 384 15.74 -10.56 3.57
N THR A 385 16.92 -11.16 3.39
CA THR A 385 18.10 -10.49 2.86
C THR A 385 18.53 -11.16 1.57
N ALA A 386 18.98 -10.37 0.61
CA ALA A 386 19.35 -10.85 -0.71
C ALA A 386 20.61 -10.18 -1.25
N LYS A 387 21.20 -10.80 -2.24
CA LYS A 387 22.18 -10.19 -3.14
C LYS A 387 21.69 -10.31 -4.58
N LEU A 388 22.11 -9.41 -5.43
CA LEU A 388 21.93 -9.55 -6.87
C LEU A 388 23.11 -10.30 -7.46
N THR A 389 22.82 -11.36 -8.20
CA THR A 389 23.80 -12.19 -8.90
C THR A 389 23.57 -12.16 -10.40
N GLY A 390 24.63 -12.40 -11.18
CA GLY A 390 24.62 -12.27 -12.63
C GLY A 390 25.09 -10.90 -13.10
N THR A 391 25.71 -10.90 -14.28
CA THR A 391 26.19 -9.68 -14.95
C THR A 391 25.37 -9.43 -16.20
N GLY A 392 25.12 -8.16 -16.53
CA GLY A 392 24.42 -7.75 -17.74
C GLY A 392 22.91 -7.52 -17.55
N ALA A 393 22.10 -7.83 -18.55
CA ALA A 393 20.71 -7.39 -18.64
C ALA A 393 19.71 -8.11 -17.72
N ALA A 394 20.09 -9.14 -16.98
CA ALA A 394 19.17 -9.93 -16.17
C ALA A 394 19.78 -10.39 -14.83
N PRO A 395 20.15 -9.47 -13.93
CA PRO A 395 20.53 -9.86 -12.59
C PRO A 395 19.35 -10.51 -11.87
N LYS A 396 19.65 -11.49 -11.00
CA LYS A 396 18.62 -12.24 -10.25
C LYS A 396 18.88 -12.09 -8.75
N PRO A 397 17.82 -12.01 -7.93
CA PRO A 397 17.98 -12.05 -6.50
C PRO A 397 18.33 -13.46 -6.04
N GLU A 398 19.30 -13.55 -5.16
CA GLU A 398 19.67 -14.78 -4.45
C GLU A 398 19.42 -14.55 -2.97
N LEU A 399 18.64 -15.43 -2.35
CA LEU A 399 18.32 -15.37 -0.92
C LEU A 399 19.62 -15.61 -0.11
N ILE A 400 19.93 -14.67 0.77
CA ILE A 400 21.00 -14.82 1.76
C ILE A 400 20.45 -15.42 3.05
N SER A 401 19.38 -14.80 3.60
CA SER A 401 18.73 -15.30 4.79
C SER A 401 17.25 -14.95 4.82
N ARG A 402 16.49 -15.76 5.56
CA ARG A 402 15.11 -15.51 5.94
C ARG A 402 15.10 -15.19 7.44
N LEU A 403 14.64 -14.02 7.79
CA LEU A 403 14.47 -13.62 9.17
C LEU A 403 13.01 -13.95 9.58
N PRO A 404 12.82 -14.78 10.61
CA PRO A 404 11.46 -15.08 11.09
C PRO A 404 10.81 -13.81 11.65
N LYS A 405 9.47 -13.78 11.69
CA LYS A 405 8.71 -12.62 12.16
C LYS A 405 9.18 -12.08 13.52
N ASP A 406 9.57 -12.97 14.42
CA ASP A 406 10.00 -12.61 15.78
C ASP A 406 11.33 -11.84 15.79
N ALA A 407 12.24 -12.13 14.85
CA ALA A 407 13.52 -11.44 14.72
C ALA A 407 13.38 -10.01 14.16
N VAL A 408 12.26 -9.71 13.53
CA VAL A 408 11.98 -8.41 12.91
C VAL A 408 10.68 -7.78 13.44
N THR A 409 10.30 -8.17 14.64
CA THR A 409 9.11 -7.63 15.32
C THR A 409 9.36 -6.18 15.74
N PRO A 410 8.56 -5.24 15.24
CA PRO A 410 8.65 -3.84 15.66
C PRO A 410 8.18 -3.67 17.11
N PRO A 411 8.66 -2.64 17.83
CA PRO A 411 8.12 -2.29 19.14
C PRO A 411 6.60 -2.17 19.10
N SER A 412 5.93 -2.68 20.15
CA SER A 412 4.48 -2.53 20.27
C SER A 412 4.11 -1.08 20.60
N LYS A 413 2.97 -0.65 20.09
CA LYS A 413 2.42 0.68 20.33
C LYS A 413 1.01 0.53 20.89
N GLN A 414 0.69 1.27 21.95
CA GLN A 414 -0.70 1.32 22.42
C GLN A 414 -1.56 2.00 21.35
N MET A 415 -2.74 1.42 21.10
CA MET A 415 -3.68 1.99 20.15
C MET A 415 -4.14 3.35 20.63
N ALA A 416 -4.15 4.33 19.73
CA ALA A 416 -4.77 5.60 20.02
C ALA A 416 -6.29 5.41 20.11
N GLY A 417 -6.87 5.90 21.17
CA GLY A 417 -8.32 5.81 21.45
C GLY A 417 -9.16 6.65 20.51
#